data_deaa95eb6c81bf6c42cb338ecdd0483d
#
_entry.id   deaa95eb6c81bf6c42cb338ecdd0483d
#
_cell.length_a   1.000
_cell.length_b   1.000
_cell.length_c   1.000
_cell.angle_alpha   90.00
_cell.angle_beta   90.00
_cell.angle_gamma   90.00
#
_symmetry.space_group_name_H-M   'P 1'
#
loop_
_entity.id
_entity.type
_entity.pdbx_description
1 polymer ?
#
loop_
_entity_poly.entity_id
_entity_poly.type
_entity_poly.pdbx_seq_one_letter_code
_entity_poly.pdbx_strand_id
1 'polypeptide(L)'
;MTSTTRHCTAFEESRCIASGPLSEVALQVKAAADQNRQKTILIFDDLTSELIELDLRGSSSDILKRLEAPLASETRDQAATPSLEEAPRGPGRPRLGVVAREVTLLPRHWQWLGSQPGGASVALRKLVEEARRSHEGKDRVRCSQEAGYRFMSAIAGHQAGFEEASRALFAGEALRFDSLTASWPEDVRRHLSKLLAPAFETLMTAAA
;
A
#
# COMPACT_ATOMS: atom_id res chain seq x y z
N MET A 1 -3.73 21.40 -2.50
CA MET A 1 -2.80 20.31 -2.12
C MET A 1 -3.48 19.51 -1.02
N THR A 2 -4.17 18.46 -1.36
CA THR A 2 -4.80 17.56 -0.38
C THR A 2 -3.71 16.67 0.16
N SER A 3 -3.21 16.98 1.38
CA SER A 3 -2.45 16.01 2.16
C SER A 3 -3.35 14.79 2.34
N THR A 4 -3.08 13.72 1.59
CA THR A 4 -3.74 12.45 1.82
C THR A 4 -3.30 11.98 3.20
N THR A 5 -4.15 12.16 4.19
CA THR A 5 -3.87 11.73 5.56
C THR A 5 -3.73 10.21 5.55
N ARG A 6 -2.52 9.71 5.80
CA ARG A 6 -2.23 8.27 5.87
C ARG A 6 -2.98 7.69 7.06
N HIS A 7 -3.87 6.72 6.79
CA HIS A 7 -4.60 5.98 7.80
C HIS A 7 -3.85 4.70 8.16
N CYS A 8 -3.85 4.36 9.43
CA CYS A 8 -3.17 3.17 9.92
C CYS A 8 -3.88 2.58 11.14
N THR A 9 -3.56 1.33 11.42
CA THR A 9 -4.10 0.59 12.57
C THR A 9 -2.94 -0.01 13.37
N ALA A 10 -2.97 0.18 14.70
CA ALA A 10 -1.95 -0.32 15.62
C ALA A 10 -2.47 -1.52 16.41
N PHE A 11 -1.64 -2.54 16.51
CA PHE A 11 -1.90 -3.76 17.26
C PHE A 11 -0.86 -3.98 18.35
N GLU A 12 -1.32 -4.26 19.56
CA GLU A 12 -0.53 -4.81 20.65
C GLU A 12 -0.75 -6.32 20.65
N GLU A 13 0.22 -7.10 20.18
CA GLU A 13 0.03 -8.52 19.88
C GLU A 13 -1.13 -8.74 18.89
N SER A 14 -2.24 -9.32 19.33
CA SER A 14 -3.46 -9.56 18.51
C SER A 14 -4.60 -8.59 18.80
N ARG A 15 -4.41 -7.61 19.70
CA ARG A 15 -5.42 -6.64 20.10
C ARG A 15 -5.23 -5.32 19.35
N CYS A 16 -6.27 -4.83 18.70
CA CYS A 16 -6.27 -3.49 18.11
C CYS A 16 -6.33 -2.44 19.23
N ILE A 17 -5.33 -1.54 19.28
CA ILE A 17 -5.25 -0.48 20.28
C ILE A 17 -5.55 0.91 19.73
N ALA A 18 -5.37 1.12 18.42
CA ALA A 18 -5.65 2.38 17.77
C ALA A 18 -5.93 2.17 16.27
N SER A 19 -6.79 3.01 15.67
CA SER A 19 -7.03 3.05 14.23
C SER A 19 -7.47 4.44 13.81
N GLY A 20 -6.90 4.98 12.73
CA GLY A 20 -7.22 6.31 12.22
C GLY A 20 -6.03 6.99 11.56
N PRO A 21 -6.03 8.34 11.52
CA PRO A 21 -4.92 9.12 11.00
C PRO A 21 -3.61 8.82 11.74
N LEU A 22 -2.50 8.76 11.02
CA LEU A 22 -1.19 8.40 11.58
C LEU A 22 -0.79 9.25 12.80
N SER A 23 -1.12 10.54 12.80
CA SER A 23 -0.83 11.45 13.93
C SER A 23 -1.59 11.05 15.21
N GLU A 24 -2.85 10.64 15.09
CA GLU A 24 -3.66 10.23 16.23
C GLU A 24 -3.20 8.86 16.76
N VAL A 25 -2.96 7.92 15.84
CA VAL A 25 -2.47 6.59 16.19
C VAL A 25 -1.11 6.67 16.87
N ALA A 26 -0.20 7.53 16.41
CA ALA A 26 1.11 7.73 17.02
C ALA A 26 1.03 8.17 18.48
N LEU A 27 0.08 9.05 18.83
CA LEU A 27 -0.12 9.49 20.21
C LEU A 27 -0.67 8.37 21.10
N GLN A 28 -1.61 7.58 20.59
CA GLN A 28 -2.18 6.44 21.34
C GLN A 28 -1.14 5.34 21.54
N VAL A 29 -0.35 5.03 20.50
CA VAL A 29 0.77 4.09 20.59
C VAL A 29 1.83 4.57 21.57
N LYS A 30 2.17 5.88 21.60
CA LYS A 30 3.07 6.45 22.58
C LYS A 30 2.56 6.23 24.01
N ALA A 31 1.29 6.53 24.28
CA ALA A 31 0.68 6.34 25.58
C ALA A 31 0.70 4.86 26.01
N ALA A 32 0.39 3.92 25.09
CA ALA A 32 0.45 2.48 25.36
C ALA A 32 1.89 1.99 25.64
N ALA A 33 2.87 2.45 24.85
CA ALA A 33 4.27 2.10 25.02
C ALA A 33 4.86 2.63 26.35
N ASP A 34 4.42 3.80 26.80
CA ASP A 34 4.86 4.36 28.10
C ASP A 34 4.28 3.58 29.29
N GLN A 35 3.08 3.00 29.13
CA GLN A 35 2.45 2.16 30.15
C GLN A 35 3.07 0.76 30.23
N ASN A 36 3.46 0.19 29.10
CA ASN A 36 4.01 -1.17 29.06
C ASN A 36 5.09 -1.32 27.98
N ARG A 37 6.35 -1.11 28.39
CA ARG A 37 7.53 -1.18 27.48
C ARG A 37 7.90 -2.59 26.99
N GLN A 38 7.28 -3.63 27.55
CA GLN A 38 7.65 -5.03 27.22
C GLN A 38 6.82 -5.59 26.08
N LYS A 39 5.72 -4.95 25.70
CA LYS A 39 4.86 -5.46 24.63
C LYS A 39 5.24 -4.87 23.27
N THR A 40 5.22 -5.74 22.28
CA THR A 40 5.45 -5.34 20.89
C THR A 40 4.18 -4.70 20.33
N ILE A 41 4.31 -3.48 19.80
CA ILE A 41 3.24 -2.79 19.09
C ILE A 41 3.64 -2.71 17.62
N LEU A 42 2.79 -3.21 16.74
CA LEU A 42 2.94 -3.13 15.29
C LEU A 42 1.90 -2.16 14.73
N ILE A 43 2.34 -1.28 13.83
CA ILE A 43 1.49 -0.29 13.17
C ILE A 43 1.46 -0.63 11.69
N PHE A 44 0.26 -0.82 11.14
CA PHE A 44 0.05 -1.18 9.75
C PHE A 44 -0.62 -0.04 8.99
N ASP A 45 -0.17 0.21 7.80
CA ASP A 45 -0.88 1.02 6.82
C ASP A 45 -2.20 0.34 6.42
N ASP A 46 -3.32 1.07 6.45
CA ASP A 46 -4.66 0.48 6.22
C ASP A 46 -4.92 0.05 4.77
N LEU A 47 -4.10 0.47 3.81
CA LEU A 47 -4.23 0.07 2.40
C LEU A 47 -3.29 -1.07 2.01
N THR A 48 -2.04 -1.00 2.47
CA THR A 48 -0.98 -1.91 2.01
C THR A 48 -0.57 -2.93 3.06
N SER A 49 -0.98 -2.71 4.32
CA SER A 49 -0.50 -3.45 5.49
C SER A 49 1.03 -3.47 5.64
N GLU A 50 1.70 -2.48 5.06
CA GLU A 50 3.11 -2.26 5.32
C GLU A 50 3.30 -1.78 6.75
N LEU A 51 4.35 -2.26 7.41
CA LEU A 51 4.69 -1.80 8.75
C LEU A 51 5.17 -0.36 8.72
N ILE A 52 4.65 0.43 9.65
CA ILE A 52 5.05 1.82 9.86
C ILE A 52 5.91 1.87 11.10
N GLU A 53 7.17 2.20 10.93
CA GLU A 53 8.09 2.43 12.04
C GLU A 53 7.95 3.87 12.54
N LEU A 54 7.69 4.05 13.84
CA LEU A 54 7.60 5.35 14.47
C LEU A 54 8.73 5.55 15.49
N ASP A 55 9.39 6.70 15.43
CA ASP A 55 10.27 7.14 16.49
C ASP A 55 9.44 7.77 17.61
N LEU A 56 9.16 6.98 18.65
CA LEU A 56 8.35 7.38 19.81
C LEU A 56 9.15 8.11 20.91
N ARG A 57 10.43 8.44 20.67
CA ARG A 57 11.27 9.18 21.65
C ARG A 57 10.83 10.63 21.78
N GLY A 58 10.96 11.17 22.98
CA GLY A 58 10.59 12.54 23.29
C GLY A 58 9.13 12.71 23.71
N SER A 59 8.65 13.94 23.66
CA SER A 59 7.28 14.29 23.99
C SER A 59 6.31 14.01 22.82
N SER A 60 5.01 13.98 23.10
CA SER A 60 3.97 13.89 22.07
C SER A 60 4.09 15.00 21.00
N SER A 61 4.48 16.21 21.43
CA SER A 61 4.73 17.34 20.52
C SER A 61 5.93 17.08 19.59
N ASP A 62 6.98 16.41 20.06
CA ASP A 62 8.15 16.09 19.25
C ASP A 62 7.84 15.04 18.20
N ILE A 63 6.98 14.07 18.55
CA ILE A 63 6.50 13.05 17.60
C ILE A 63 5.68 13.69 16.48
N LEU A 64 4.71 14.54 16.82
CA LEU A 64 3.89 15.23 15.82
C LEU A 64 4.74 16.09 14.88
N LYS A 65 5.71 16.85 15.40
CA LYS A 65 6.64 17.63 14.58
C LYS A 65 7.44 16.77 13.61
N ARG A 66 7.87 15.57 14.03
CA ARG A 66 8.57 14.63 13.13
C ARG A 66 7.69 14.08 12.04
N LEU A 67 6.40 13.82 12.34
CA LEU A 67 5.42 13.35 11.36
C LEU A 67 5.01 14.43 10.34
N GLU A 68 5.04 15.71 10.77
CA GLU A 68 4.76 16.87 9.90
C GLU A 68 5.97 17.26 9.04
N ALA A 69 7.18 16.89 9.43
CA ALA A 69 8.37 17.15 8.65
C ALA A 69 8.28 16.40 7.30
N PRO A 70 8.49 17.07 6.16
CA PRO A 70 8.45 16.40 4.86
C PRO A 70 9.45 15.25 4.87
N LEU A 71 9.02 14.06 4.41
CA LEU A 71 9.84 12.85 4.25
C LEU A 71 11.01 13.14 3.28
N ALA A 72 12.06 13.75 3.78
CA ALA A 72 13.25 14.14 3.01
C ALA A 72 14.25 12.96 2.84
N SER A 73 13.90 11.71 3.14
CA SER A 73 14.91 10.65 3.24
C SER A 73 14.55 9.24 2.79
N GLU A 74 13.44 8.99 2.08
CA GLU A 74 13.20 7.64 1.55
C GLU A 74 13.47 7.47 0.04
N THR A 75 14.22 8.40 -0.58
CA THR A 75 14.69 8.25 -1.97
C THR A 75 16.22 8.06 -2.02
N ARG A 76 16.79 7.20 -1.16
CA ARG A 76 18.25 6.98 -1.15
C ARG A 76 18.72 5.67 -1.76
N ASP A 77 17.83 4.86 -2.34
CA ASP A 77 18.21 3.61 -3.03
C ASP A 77 17.66 3.52 -4.46
N GLN A 78 17.78 4.59 -5.23
CA GLN A 78 17.79 4.45 -6.68
C GLN A 78 18.98 5.23 -7.23
N ALA A 79 19.99 4.46 -7.67
CA ALA A 79 21.20 4.79 -8.38
C ALA A 79 21.32 6.24 -8.89
N ALA A 80 22.33 6.93 -8.38
CA ALA A 80 22.84 8.17 -8.95
C ALA A 80 23.18 7.96 -10.43
N THR A 81 22.29 8.42 -11.31
CA THR A 81 22.67 8.73 -12.69
C THR A 81 23.13 10.19 -12.69
N PRO A 82 24.31 10.49 -13.26
CA PRO A 82 24.84 11.85 -13.25
C PRO A 82 23.90 12.80 -13.98
N SER A 83 23.61 13.91 -13.33
CA SER A 83 22.86 15.03 -13.87
C SER A 83 23.57 15.56 -15.13
N LEU A 84 22.99 15.30 -16.30
CA LEU A 84 23.30 16.06 -17.48
C LEU A 84 22.75 17.48 -17.31
N GLU A 85 23.61 18.45 -17.46
CA GLU A 85 23.39 19.88 -17.33
C GLU A 85 22.05 20.35 -17.89
N GLU A 86 21.29 21.09 -17.07
CA GLU A 86 20.05 21.74 -17.51
C GLU A 86 20.32 22.78 -18.59
N ALA A 87 19.99 22.46 -19.84
CA ALA A 87 19.91 23.46 -20.90
C ALA A 87 18.81 24.49 -20.56
N PRO A 88 18.99 25.79 -20.92
CA PRO A 88 18.07 26.87 -20.57
C PRO A 88 16.66 26.62 -21.10
N ARG A 89 15.68 26.66 -20.21
CA ARG A 89 14.25 26.40 -20.49
C ARG A 89 13.66 27.55 -21.32
N GLY A 90 13.35 27.29 -22.60
CA GLY A 90 12.54 28.21 -23.41
C GLY A 90 11.07 28.29 -22.94
N PRO A 91 10.31 29.36 -23.31
CA PRO A 91 8.92 29.51 -22.94
C PRO A 91 8.05 28.45 -23.64
N GLY A 92 7.61 27.45 -22.88
CA GLY A 92 6.76 26.37 -23.33
C GLY A 92 5.57 26.15 -22.41
N ARG A 93 4.49 25.55 -22.96
CA ARG A 93 3.28 25.18 -22.20
C ARG A 93 3.64 24.43 -20.92
N PRO A 94 2.99 24.76 -19.75
CA PRO A 94 3.25 24.07 -18.48
C PRO A 94 3.22 22.55 -18.64
N ARG A 95 4.24 21.83 -18.16
CA ARG A 95 4.26 20.36 -18.19
C ARG A 95 3.19 19.84 -17.22
N LEU A 96 2.15 19.25 -17.76
CA LEU A 96 1.06 18.59 -17.01
C LEU A 96 1.57 17.34 -16.28
N GLY A 97 2.35 17.51 -15.19
CA GLY A 97 2.74 16.39 -14.31
C GLY A 97 3.47 15.21 -15.00
N VAL A 98 4.02 15.40 -16.20
CA VAL A 98 4.69 14.34 -16.95
C VAL A 98 6.10 14.13 -16.39
N VAL A 99 6.35 12.93 -15.87
CA VAL A 99 7.68 12.50 -15.41
C VAL A 99 8.34 11.69 -16.51
N ALA A 100 9.57 12.07 -16.90
CA ALA A 100 10.35 11.31 -17.87
C ALA A 100 10.89 10.03 -17.21
N ARG A 101 10.69 8.89 -17.89
CA ARG A 101 11.26 7.59 -17.51
C ARG A 101 11.75 6.88 -18.76
N GLU A 102 12.83 6.12 -18.63
CA GLU A 102 13.35 5.29 -19.69
C GLU A 102 12.66 3.94 -19.72
N VAL A 103 12.28 3.47 -20.92
CA VAL A 103 11.62 2.18 -21.12
C VAL A 103 12.32 1.46 -22.27
N THR A 104 12.74 0.22 -22.03
CA THR A 104 13.33 -0.65 -23.06
C THR A 104 12.24 -1.49 -23.73
N LEU A 105 12.12 -1.38 -25.05
CA LEU A 105 11.16 -2.13 -25.86
C LEU A 105 11.88 -2.82 -27.02
N LEU A 106 11.30 -3.89 -27.54
CA LEU A 106 11.82 -4.58 -28.73
C LEU A 106 11.72 -3.66 -29.97
N PRO A 107 12.64 -3.80 -30.97
CA PRO A 107 12.62 -2.96 -32.17
C PRO A 107 11.26 -2.95 -32.89
N ARG A 108 10.59 -4.10 -33.00
CA ARG A 108 9.25 -4.19 -33.59
C ARG A 108 8.19 -3.36 -32.84
N HIS A 109 8.32 -3.22 -31.52
CA HIS A 109 7.40 -2.40 -30.74
C HIS A 109 7.63 -0.92 -31.02
N TRP A 110 8.89 -0.49 -31.14
CA TRP A 110 9.23 0.88 -31.50
C TRP A 110 8.76 1.25 -32.91
N GLN A 111 8.91 0.33 -33.89
CA GLN A 111 8.42 0.53 -35.25
C GLN A 111 6.89 0.73 -35.27
N TRP A 112 6.17 -0.14 -34.55
CA TRP A 112 4.71 -0.04 -34.45
C TRP A 112 4.28 1.23 -33.74
N LEU A 113 4.88 1.57 -32.60
CA LEU A 113 4.57 2.80 -31.86
C LEU A 113 4.84 4.06 -32.69
N GLY A 114 5.92 4.08 -33.49
CA GLY A 114 6.26 5.18 -34.37
C GLY A 114 5.27 5.40 -35.51
N SER A 115 4.59 4.33 -35.96
CA SER A 115 3.54 4.41 -36.97
C SER A 115 2.17 4.88 -36.44
N GLN A 116 2.01 4.99 -35.11
CA GLN A 116 0.74 5.38 -34.54
C GLN A 116 0.48 6.90 -34.62
N PRO A 117 -0.79 7.34 -34.79
CA PRO A 117 -1.14 8.75 -34.79
C PRO A 117 -0.74 9.44 -33.47
N GLY A 118 0.06 10.51 -33.57
CA GLY A 118 0.60 11.23 -32.41
C GLY A 118 1.91 10.66 -31.85
N GLY A 119 2.45 9.61 -32.51
CA GLY A 119 3.74 9.01 -32.19
C GLY A 119 3.77 8.15 -30.92
N ALA A 120 4.93 7.58 -30.62
CA ALA A 120 5.13 6.59 -29.57
C ALA A 120 4.66 7.06 -28.17
N SER A 121 4.95 8.30 -27.80
CA SER A 121 4.60 8.84 -26.48
C SER A 121 3.09 8.97 -26.26
N VAL A 122 2.33 9.30 -27.30
CA VAL A 122 0.86 9.38 -27.22
C VAL A 122 0.26 7.99 -27.24
N ALA A 123 0.75 7.10 -28.08
CA ALA A 123 0.30 5.72 -28.17
C ALA A 123 0.52 4.98 -26.85
N LEU A 124 1.70 5.08 -26.25
CA LEU A 124 2.01 4.46 -24.95
C LEU A 124 1.08 4.96 -23.84
N ARG A 125 0.83 6.28 -23.76
CA ARG A 125 -0.09 6.81 -22.73
C ARG A 125 -1.52 6.28 -22.89
N LYS A 126 -2.01 6.16 -24.13
CA LYS A 126 -3.32 5.58 -24.40
C LYS A 126 -3.39 4.11 -24.00
N LEU A 127 -2.38 3.31 -24.39
CA LEU A 127 -2.31 1.89 -24.05
C LEU A 127 -2.22 1.67 -22.54
N VAL A 128 -1.40 2.46 -21.84
CA VAL A 128 -1.28 2.37 -20.38
C VAL A 128 -2.60 2.72 -19.70
N GLU A 129 -3.27 3.78 -20.15
CA GLU A 129 -4.57 4.19 -19.57
C GLU A 129 -5.66 3.15 -19.83
N GLU A 130 -5.70 2.53 -21.00
CA GLU A 130 -6.59 1.43 -21.32
C GLU A 130 -6.30 0.18 -20.49
N ALA A 131 -5.03 -0.21 -20.40
CA ALA A 131 -4.59 -1.33 -19.56
C ALA A 131 -4.93 -1.08 -18.09
N ARG A 132 -4.70 0.13 -17.57
CA ARG A 132 -5.04 0.50 -16.20
C ARG A 132 -6.53 0.32 -15.91
N ARG A 133 -7.41 0.78 -16.82
CA ARG A 133 -8.85 0.62 -16.66
C ARG A 133 -9.29 -0.84 -16.74
N SER A 134 -8.74 -1.60 -17.70
CA SER A 134 -9.12 -3.00 -17.89
C SER A 134 -8.62 -3.92 -16.77
N HIS A 135 -7.55 -3.54 -16.06
CA HIS A 135 -6.98 -4.33 -14.97
C HIS A 135 -7.38 -3.83 -13.57
N GLU A 136 -8.10 -2.70 -13.46
CA GLU A 136 -8.43 -2.07 -12.18
C GLU A 136 -9.08 -3.03 -11.17
N GLY A 137 -10.01 -3.86 -11.61
CA GLY A 137 -10.65 -4.85 -10.75
C GLY A 137 -9.68 -5.95 -10.29
N LYS A 138 -8.87 -6.47 -11.22
CA LYS A 138 -7.86 -7.50 -10.90
C LYS A 138 -6.77 -6.96 -9.97
N ASP A 139 -6.32 -5.74 -10.22
CA ASP A 139 -5.31 -5.08 -9.39
C ASP A 139 -5.84 -4.80 -7.98
N ARG A 140 -7.11 -4.42 -7.86
CA ARG A 140 -7.78 -4.22 -6.56
C ARG A 140 -7.82 -5.53 -5.75
N VAL A 141 -8.23 -6.63 -6.39
CA VAL A 141 -8.23 -7.97 -5.77
C VAL A 141 -6.83 -8.35 -5.31
N ARG A 142 -5.85 -8.25 -6.20
CA ARG A 142 -4.45 -8.59 -5.91
C ARG A 142 -3.89 -7.77 -4.75
N CYS A 143 -4.04 -6.44 -4.79
CA CYS A 143 -3.56 -5.55 -3.73
C CYS A 143 -4.22 -5.87 -2.37
N SER A 144 -5.53 -6.14 -2.37
CA SER A 144 -6.27 -6.53 -1.17
C SER A 144 -5.78 -7.87 -0.59
N GLN A 145 -5.57 -8.88 -1.45
CA GLN A 145 -5.02 -10.18 -1.02
C GLN A 145 -3.59 -10.05 -0.48
N GLU A 146 -2.73 -9.27 -1.15
CA GLU A 146 -1.36 -9.02 -0.69
C GLU A 146 -1.34 -8.29 0.66
N ALA A 147 -2.19 -7.27 0.85
CA ALA A 147 -2.32 -6.56 2.12
C ALA A 147 -2.83 -7.49 3.24
N GLY A 148 -3.88 -8.26 2.98
CA GLY A 148 -4.42 -9.23 3.92
C GLY A 148 -3.38 -10.28 4.32
N TYR A 149 -2.66 -10.85 3.35
CA TYR A 149 -1.60 -11.83 3.62
C TYR A 149 -0.45 -11.24 4.44
N ARG A 150 -0.01 -10.02 4.11
CA ARG A 150 1.05 -9.33 4.86
C ARG A 150 0.66 -9.12 6.33
N PHE A 151 -0.56 -8.65 6.56
CA PHE A 151 -1.08 -8.46 7.91
C PHE A 151 -1.20 -9.78 8.68
N MET A 152 -1.87 -10.80 8.10
CA MET A 152 -2.07 -12.08 8.80
C MET A 152 -0.75 -12.80 9.07
N SER A 153 0.26 -12.66 8.20
CA SER A 153 1.59 -13.24 8.42
C SER A 153 2.30 -12.60 9.61
N ALA A 154 2.15 -11.29 9.79
CA ALA A 154 2.79 -10.56 10.89
C ALA A 154 2.12 -10.84 12.25
N ILE A 155 0.78 -10.96 12.29
CA ILE A 155 0.01 -11.04 13.54
C ILE A 155 -0.44 -12.46 13.86
N ALA A 156 -0.82 -13.23 12.86
CA ALA A 156 -1.51 -14.51 13.00
C ALA A 156 -0.75 -15.70 12.40
N GLY A 157 0.53 -15.55 12.03
CA GLY A 157 1.32 -16.61 11.42
C GLY A 157 1.48 -17.87 12.29
N HIS A 158 1.29 -17.75 13.60
CA HIS A 158 1.31 -18.85 14.58
C HIS A 158 -0.06 -19.46 14.85
N GLN A 159 -1.14 -18.92 14.28
CA GLN A 159 -2.51 -19.39 14.53
C GLN A 159 -2.77 -20.71 13.78
N ALA A 160 -3.63 -21.54 14.38
CA ALA A 160 -4.08 -22.77 13.75
C ALA A 160 -4.78 -22.47 12.42
N GLY A 161 -4.52 -23.26 11.38
CA GLY A 161 -5.13 -23.12 10.06
C GLY A 161 -4.56 -21.98 9.20
N PHE A 162 -3.45 -21.33 9.60
CA PHE A 162 -2.84 -20.22 8.86
C PHE A 162 -2.55 -20.57 7.39
N GLU A 163 -1.93 -21.73 7.14
CA GLU A 163 -1.56 -22.15 5.78
C GLU A 163 -2.80 -22.41 4.90
N GLU A 164 -3.83 -23.05 5.44
CA GLU A 164 -5.08 -23.30 4.75
C GLU A 164 -5.86 -22.00 4.50
N ALA A 165 -5.86 -21.09 5.47
CA ALA A 165 -6.46 -19.76 5.33
C ALA A 165 -5.74 -18.95 4.25
N SER A 166 -4.39 -19.02 4.19
CA SER A 166 -3.61 -18.37 3.13
C SER A 166 -3.96 -18.90 1.74
N ARG A 167 -4.12 -20.22 1.60
CA ARG A 167 -4.57 -20.82 0.32
C ARG A 167 -5.97 -20.37 -0.07
N ALA A 168 -6.90 -20.37 0.88
CA ALA A 168 -8.27 -19.92 0.65
C ALA A 168 -8.33 -18.44 0.25
N LEU A 169 -7.47 -17.59 0.88
CA LEU A 169 -7.33 -16.17 0.53
C LEU A 169 -6.95 -15.97 -0.93
N PHE A 170 -5.87 -16.62 -1.40
CA PHE A 170 -5.42 -16.47 -2.78
C PHE A 170 -6.29 -17.20 -3.81
N ALA A 171 -7.04 -18.22 -3.38
CA ALA A 171 -8.08 -18.86 -4.20
C ALA A 171 -9.36 -18.03 -4.32
N GLY A 172 -9.52 -16.98 -3.48
CA GLY A 172 -10.74 -16.14 -3.45
C GLY A 172 -11.94 -16.83 -2.78
N GLU A 173 -11.69 -17.87 -1.97
CA GLU A 173 -12.69 -18.68 -1.28
C GLU A 173 -13.12 -18.04 0.03
N ALA A 174 -13.92 -16.94 -0.03
CA ALA A 174 -14.29 -16.13 1.13
C ALA A 174 -14.88 -16.94 2.28
N LEU A 175 -15.90 -17.78 2.03
CA LEU A 175 -16.57 -18.58 3.06
C LEU A 175 -15.62 -19.57 3.73
N ARG A 176 -14.73 -20.16 2.95
CA ARG A 176 -13.70 -21.07 3.47
C ARG A 176 -12.68 -20.32 4.33
N PHE A 177 -12.24 -19.15 3.87
CA PHE A 177 -11.35 -18.28 4.64
C PHE A 177 -11.96 -17.92 5.99
N ASP A 178 -13.22 -17.47 6.01
CA ASP A 178 -13.94 -17.12 7.24
C ASP A 178 -14.06 -18.31 8.20
N SER A 179 -14.34 -19.51 7.68
CA SER A 179 -14.44 -20.71 8.52
C SER A 179 -13.10 -21.10 9.14
N LEU A 180 -12.00 -20.99 8.38
CA LEU A 180 -10.66 -21.33 8.84
C LEU A 180 -10.11 -20.32 9.87
N THR A 181 -10.51 -19.07 9.76
CA THR A 181 -10.08 -17.99 10.67
C THR A 181 -11.03 -17.79 11.86
N ALA A 182 -12.13 -18.55 11.95
CA ALA A 182 -13.17 -18.36 12.97
C ALA A 182 -12.65 -18.42 14.42
N SER A 183 -11.61 -19.20 14.68
CA SER A 183 -10.97 -19.32 16.00
C SER A 183 -9.92 -18.24 16.29
N TRP A 184 -9.59 -17.39 15.34
CA TRP A 184 -8.58 -16.35 15.53
C TRP A 184 -9.11 -15.19 16.38
N PRO A 185 -8.23 -14.37 16.98
CA PRO A 185 -8.64 -13.21 17.77
C PRO A 185 -9.59 -12.29 17.01
N GLU A 186 -10.61 -11.79 17.69
CA GLU A 186 -11.69 -11.00 17.06
C GLU A 186 -11.18 -9.75 16.35
N ASP A 187 -10.25 -9.01 16.95
CA ASP A 187 -9.71 -7.79 16.36
C ASP A 187 -8.92 -8.08 15.08
N VAL A 188 -8.20 -9.22 15.04
CA VAL A 188 -7.47 -9.69 13.84
C VAL A 188 -8.47 -10.00 12.72
N ARG A 189 -9.53 -10.77 13.02
CA ARG A 189 -10.58 -11.11 12.05
C ARG A 189 -11.29 -9.86 11.53
N ARG A 190 -11.62 -8.92 12.42
CA ARG A 190 -12.28 -7.67 12.06
C ARG A 190 -11.42 -6.82 11.12
N HIS A 191 -10.12 -6.75 11.37
CA HIS A 191 -9.21 -6.00 10.50
C HIS A 191 -9.02 -6.71 9.15
N LEU A 192 -8.85 -8.03 9.13
CA LEU A 192 -8.80 -8.83 7.89
C LEU A 192 -10.07 -8.65 7.04
N SER A 193 -11.24 -8.67 7.64
CA SER A 193 -12.49 -8.43 6.92
C SER A 193 -12.51 -7.07 6.21
N LYS A 194 -11.98 -6.00 6.83
CA LYS A 194 -11.84 -4.69 6.19
C LYS A 194 -10.85 -4.71 5.02
N LEU A 195 -9.68 -5.32 5.22
CA LEU A 195 -8.64 -5.40 4.18
C LEU A 195 -9.10 -6.23 2.96
N LEU A 196 -9.86 -7.29 3.19
CA LEU A 196 -10.25 -8.26 2.17
C LEU A 196 -11.60 -7.98 1.51
N ALA A 197 -12.39 -7.05 2.05
CA ALA A 197 -13.67 -6.65 1.45
C ALA A 197 -13.55 -6.36 -0.06
N PRO A 198 -12.57 -5.58 -0.56
CA PRO A 198 -12.46 -5.30 -1.99
C PRO A 198 -12.18 -6.56 -2.83
N ALA A 199 -11.45 -7.54 -2.29
CA ALA A 199 -11.14 -8.78 -3.00
C ALA A 199 -12.38 -9.69 -3.09
N PHE A 200 -13.06 -9.91 -1.99
CA PHE A 200 -14.18 -10.86 -1.93
C PHE A 200 -15.45 -10.29 -2.58
N GLU A 201 -15.74 -8.99 -2.46
CA GLU A 201 -16.86 -8.35 -3.15
C GLU A 201 -16.71 -8.40 -4.68
N THR A 202 -15.51 -8.12 -5.19
CA THR A 202 -15.25 -8.17 -6.63
C THR A 202 -15.41 -9.59 -7.19
N LEU A 203 -14.96 -10.60 -6.45
CA LEU A 203 -15.07 -12.00 -6.86
C LEU A 203 -16.51 -12.52 -6.82
N MET A 204 -17.33 -12.10 -5.85
CA MET A 204 -18.75 -12.43 -5.78
C MET A 204 -19.53 -11.81 -6.94
N THR A 205 -19.22 -10.58 -7.33
CA THR A 205 -19.89 -9.90 -8.46
C THR A 205 -19.51 -10.48 -9.81
N ALA A 206 -18.32 -11.06 -9.95
CA ALA A 206 -17.86 -11.68 -11.18
C ALA A 206 -18.40 -13.12 -11.38
N ALA A 207 -18.92 -13.75 -10.32
CA ALA A 207 -19.46 -15.10 -10.33
C ALA A 207 -21.00 -15.14 -10.48
N ALA A 208 -21.66 -13.98 -10.43
CA ALA A 208 -23.11 -13.81 -10.60
C ALA A 208 -23.45 -13.39 -12.04
#